data_9e2f897a02923244610acfb04cfd1512
#
_entry.id   9e2f897a02923244610acfb04cfd1512
#
_cell.length_a   1.000
_cell.length_b   1.000
_cell.length_c   1.000
_cell.angle_alpha   90.00
_cell.angle_beta   90.00
_cell.angle_gamma   90.00
#
_symmetry.space_group_name_H-M   'P 1'
#
loop_
_entity.id
_entity.type
_entity.pdbx_description
1 polymer ?
#
loop_
_entity_poly.entity_id
_entity_poly.type
_entity_poly.pdbx_seq_one_letter_code
_entity_poly.pdbx_strand_id
1 'polypeptide(L)'
;KKELATMRAVLRSYVMQIDSLNRINENLTAENTRMKGQYAEATRQIEGLSSEKASLSEKVAIAAQLDATGINMTPFKKGGKKLKRMKDCKSFRVDFTVAKNVTASNGMRTFYVRVTKPNGEAIEDGASFTYENRTLRSTMSKQVEYTGEALSLSLYYNNANQAYEAGTYVVSIFADGHMIGSRRITFEK
;
A
#
# COMPACT_ATOMS: atom_id res chain seq x y z
N LYS A 1 7.61 69.77 56.94
CA LYS A 1 7.32 68.49 57.65
C LYS A 1 6.29 67.66 56.86
N LYS A 2 5.25 68.24 56.26
CA LYS A 2 4.23 67.48 55.43
C LYS A 2 4.81 66.89 54.19
N GLU A 3 5.63 67.58 53.40
CA GLU A 3 6.25 67.10 52.18
C GLU A 3 7.14 65.88 52.36
N LEU A 4 7.93 65.87 53.45
CA LEU A 4 8.76 64.71 53.83
C LEU A 4 7.92 63.46 54.15
N ALA A 5 6.77 63.65 54.80
CA ALA A 5 5.84 62.55 55.10
C ALA A 5 5.22 61.96 53.76
N THR A 6 4.83 62.84 52.85
CA THR A 6 4.29 62.43 51.54
C THR A 6 5.35 61.71 50.69
N MET A 7 6.58 62.23 50.63
CA MET A 7 7.69 61.58 49.96
C MET A 7 7.98 60.18 50.53
N ARG A 8 7.98 60.01 51.87
CA ARG A 8 8.16 58.69 52.48
C ARG A 8 7.03 57.72 52.15
N ALA A 9 5.79 58.18 52.07
CA ALA A 9 4.65 57.35 51.66
C ALA A 9 4.77 56.91 50.23
N VAL A 10 5.14 57.79 49.31
CA VAL A 10 5.36 57.45 47.89
C VAL A 10 6.51 56.47 47.70
N LEU A 11 7.64 56.71 48.46
CA LEU A 11 8.76 55.76 48.39
C LEU A 11 8.37 54.35 48.90
N ARG A 12 7.61 54.25 49.98
CA ARG A 12 7.09 52.94 50.44
C ARG A 12 6.21 52.26 49.40
N SER A 13 5.33 53.03 48.75
CA SER A 13 4.48 52.50 47.69
C SER A 13 5.31 51.97 46.53
N TYR A 14 6.34 52.68 46.09
CA TYR A 14 7.23 52.20 45.04
C TYR A 14 8.01 50.95 45.40
N VAL A 15 8.53 50.86 46.64
CA VAL A 15 9.21 49.66 47.13
C VAL A 15 8.26 48.47 47.12
N MET A 16 7.01 48.61 47.61
CA MET A 16 6.01 47.53 47.54
C MET A 16 5.67 47.12 46.11
N GLN A 17 5.59 48.08 45.19
CA GLN A 17 5.36 47.77 43.76
C GLN A 17 6.55 47.03 43.13
N ILE A 18 7.77 47.41 43.43
CA ILE A 18 8.98 46.72 42.96
C ILE A 18 9.02 45.31 43.50
N ASP A 19 8.76 45.07 44.78
CA ASP A 19 8.71 43.75 45.39
C ASP A 19 7.62 42.88 44.74
N SER A 20 6.44 43.47 44.51
CA SER A 20 5.35 42.75 43.79
C SER A 20 5.74 42.38 42.38
N LEU A 21 6.35 43.30 41.63
CA LEU A 21 6.82 43.05 40.24
C LEU A 21 7.92 41.98 40.21
N ASN A 22 8.85 42.01 41.15
CA ASN A 22 9.90 40.98 41.25
C ASN A 22 9.29 39.59 41.47
N ARG A 23 8.35 39.46 42.42
CA ARG A 23 7.65 38.17 42.66
C ARG A 23 6.87 37.69 41.46
N ILE A 24 6.20 38.58 40.70
CA ILE A 24 5.50 38.24 39.48
C ILE A 24 6.50 37.77 38.42
N ASN A 25 7.64 38.46 38.30
CA ASN A 25 8.67 38.11 37.35
C ASN A 25 9.31 36.73 37.62
N GLU A 26 9.59 36.43 38.90
CA GLU A 26 10.07 35.12 39.33
C GLU A 26 9.04 34.03 39.02
N ASN A 27 7.77 34.26 39.35
CA ASN A 27 6.70 33.30 39.03
C ASN A 27 6.55 33.04 37.52
N LEU A 28 6.54 34.14 36.74
CA LEU A 28 6.46 34.02 35.25
C LEU A 28 7.67 33.30 34.68
N THR A 29 8.86 33.53 35.22
CA THR A 29 10.09 32.83 34.78
C THR A 29 10.02 31.36 35.11
N ALA A 30 9.57 31.00 36.31
CA ALA A 30 9.37 29.59 36.69
C ALA A 30 8.30 28.91 35.85
N GLU A 31 7.17 29.58 35.60
CA GLU A 31 6.10 29.06 34.74
C GLU A 31 6.56 28.88 33.28
N ASN A 32 7.29 29.85 32.74
CA ASN A 32 7.85 29.78 31.38
C ASN A 32 8.82 28.59 31.25
N THR A 33 9.68 28.37 32.24
CA THR A 33 10.60 27.24 32.27
C THR A 33 9.85 25.91 32.32
N ARG A 34 8.81 25.82 33.18
CA ARG A 34 7.96 24.62 33.24
C ARG A 34 7.24 24.36 31.93
N MET A 35 6.64 25.38 31.32
CA MET A 35 5.95 25.27 30.04
C MET A 35 6.90 24.83 28.89
N LYS A 36 8.12 25.41 28.87
CA LYS A 36 9.14 24.97 27.89
C LYS A 36 9.50 23.49 28.07
N GLY A 37 9.63 23.02 29.31
CA GLY A 37 9.85 21.59 29.59
C GLY A 37 8.71 20.71 29.13
N GLN A 38 7.47 21.08 29.40
CA GLN A 38 6.28 20.36 28.95
C GLN A 38 6.16 20.34 27.42
N TYR A 39 6.44 21.48 26.79
CA TYR A 39 6.42 21.56 25.33
C TYR A 39 7.48 20.65 24.67
N ALA A 40 8.70 20.65 25.21
CA ALA A 40 9.77 19.78 24.73
C ALA A 40 9.42 18.29 24.90
N GLU A 41 8.81 17.92 26.03
CA GLU A 41 8.36 16.54 26.26
C GLU A 41 7.22 16.15 25.31
N ALA A 42 6.22 17.01 25.14
CA ALA A 42 5.13 16.77 24.18
C ALA A 42 5.65 16.62 22.74
N THR A 43 6.62 17.44 22.35
CA THR A 43 7.24 17.34 21.02
C THR A 43 7.94 16.00 20.83
N ARG A 44 8.71 15.53 21.81
CA ARG A 44 9.36 14.20 21.74
C ARG A 44 8.35 13.07 21.64
N GLN A 45 7.24 13.14 22.37
CA GLN A 45 6.18 12.14 22.31
C GLN A 45 5.51 12.13 20.93
N ILE A 46 5.24 13.30 20.33
CA ILE A 46 4.68 13.42 18.99
C ILE A 46 5.62 12.82 17.95
N GLU A 47 6.92 13.11 18.02
CA GLU A 47 7.93 12.56 17.12
C GLU A 47 8.02 11.02 17.26
N GLY A 48 8.03 10.51 18.49
CA GLY A 48 8.02 9.08 18.78
C GLY A 48 6.80 8.37 18.19
N LEU A 49 5.60 8.88 18.47
CA LEU A 49 4.35 8.35 17.95
C LEU A 49 4.25 8.44 16.42
N SER A 50 4.78 9.50 15.83
CA SER A 50 4.81 9.66 14.36
C SER A 50 5.71 8.61 13.71
N SER A 51 6.88 8.34 14.29
CA SER A 51 7.79 7.29 13.83
C SER A 51 7.19 5.90 13.98
N GLU A 52 6.56 5.61 15.12
CA GLU A 52 5.89 4.33 15.35
C GLU A 52 4.73 4.12 14.38
N LYS A 53 3.90 5.15 14.17
CA LYS A 53 2.81 5.11 13.19
C LYS A 53 3.32 4.83 11.78
N ALA A 54 4.43 5.45 11.36
CA ALA A 54 5.02 5.21 10.05
C ALA A 54 5.48 3.75 9.91
N SER A 55 6.18 3.21 10.90
CA SER A 55 6.63 1.81 10.93
C SER A 55 5.47 0.81 10.92
N LEU A 56 4.41 1.06 11.71
CA LEU A 56 3.22 0.22 11.73
C LEU A 56 2.47 0.29 10.39
N SER A 57 2.37 1.47 9.79
CA SER A 57 1.72 1.64 8.48
C SER A 57 2.44 0.86 7.38
N GLU A 58 3.77 0.86 7.38
CA GLU A 58 4.57 0.06 6.44
C GLU A 58 4.36 -1.44 6.64
N LYS A 59 4.39 -1.93 7.88
CA LYS A 59 4.13 -3.34 8.20
C LYS A 59 2.73 -3.77 7.75
N VAL A 60 1.71 -2.92 7.99
CA VAL A 60 0.34 -3.18 7.55
C VAL A 60 0.26 -3.21 6.03
N ALA A 61 0.94 -2.31 5.32
CA ALA A 61 0.96 -2.30 3.85
C ALA A 61 1.56 -3.59 3.27
N ILE A 62 2.65 -4.09 3.85
CA ILE A 62 3.24 -5.39 3.47
C ILE A 62 2.28 -6.54 3.77
N ALA A 63 1.69 -6.58 4.97
CA ALA A 63 0.75 -7.62 5.37
C ALA A 63 -0.55 -7.62 4.55
N ALA A 64 -0.94 -6.46 4.01
CA ALA A 64 -2.12 -6.30 3.16
C ALA A 64 -1.90 -6.73 1.70
N GLN A 65 -0.66 -7.04 1.30
CA GLN A 65 -0.40 -7.53 -0.06
C GLN A 65 -1.13 -8.86 -0.30
N LEU A 66 -1.77 -8.94 -1.46
CA LEU A 66 -2.47 -10.17 -1.86
C LEU A 66 -1.46 -11.22 -2.33
N ASP A 67 -1.84 -12.48 -2.23
CA ASP A 67 -1.10 -13.63 -2.77
C ASP A 67 -2.00 -14.47 -3.64
N ALA A 68 -1.50 -14.88 -4.81
CA ALA A 68 -2.21 -15.74 -5.76
C ALA A 68 -1.56 -17.11 -5.86
N THR A 69 -2.31 -18.13 -5.51
CA THR A 69 -1.92 -19.54 -5.51
C THR A 69 -2.71 -20.34 -6.52
N GLY A 70 -2.32 -21.60 -6.75
CA GLY A 70 -3.06 -22.49 -7.64
C GLY A 70 -3.10 -22.05 -9.09
N ILE A 71 -2.16 -21.20 -9.52
CA ILE A 71 -2.11 -20.67 -10.90
C ILE A 71 -1.98 -21.82 -11.89
N ASN A 72 -2.92 -21.88 -12.83
CA ASN A 72 -2.92 -22.91 -13.87
C ASN A 72 -3.40 -22.32 -15.20
N MET A 73 -2.91 -22.85 -16.30
CA MET A 73 -3.29 -22.46 -17.66
C MET A 73 -3.80 -23.68 -18.41
N THR A 74 -5.01 -23.59 -18.91
CA THR A 74 -5.66 -24.69 -19.66
C THR A 74 -5.93 -24.24 -21.10
N PRO A 75 -5.29 -24.85 -22.11
CA PRO A 75 -5.54 -24.54 -23.51
C PRO A 75 -6.80 -25.24 -24.02
N PHE A 76 -7.47 -24.58 -25.00
CA PHE A 76 -8.66 -25.08 -25.67
C PHE A 76 -8.53 -24.95 -27.18
N LYS A 77 -9.07 -25.94 -27.90
CA LYS A 77 -9.26 -25.92 -29.35
C LYS A 77 -10.49 -25.06 -29.73
N LYS A 78 -10.58 -24.65 -30.97
CA LYS A 78 -11.81 -24.09 -31.54
C LYS A 78 -12.98 -25.03 -31.24
N GLY A 79 -14.03 -24.50 -30.61
CA GLY A 79 -15.17 -25.30 -30.13
C GLY A 79 -15.07 -25.74 -28.65
N GLY A 80 -14.09 -25.26 -27.87
CA GLY A 80 -14.04 -25.39 -26.41
C GLY A 80 -13.51 -26.72 -25.86
N LYS A 81 -13.02 -27.63 -26.73
CA LYS A 81 -12.40 -28.87 -26.27
C LYS A 81 -11.05 -28.61 -25.62
N LYS A 82 -10.88 -29.08 -24.38
CA LYS A 82 -9.63 -28.96 -23.59
C LYS A 82 -8.50 -29.72 -24.31
N LEU A 83 -7.34 -29.08 -24.37
CA LEU A 83 -6.12 -29.63 -24.93
C LEU A 83 -5.09 -29.93 -23.84
N LYS A 84 -4.19 -30.86 -24.11
CA LYS A 84 -2.97 -31.11 -23.32
C LYS A 84 -1.75 -30.40 -23.90
N ARG A 85 -1.81 -29.97 -25.16
CA ARG A 85 -0.71 -29.36 -25.93
C ARG A 85 -1.13 -28.00 -26.49
N MET A 86 -0.16 -27.14 -26.80
CA MET A 86 -0.44 -25.78 -27.29
C MET A 86 -0.63 -25.69 -28.81
N LYS A 87 -0.20 -26.70 -29.57
CA LYS A 87 -0.17 -26.68 -31.04
C LYS A 87 -1.48 -26.26 -31.71
N ASP A 88 -2.61 -26.74 -31.21
CA ASP A 88 -3.95 -26.42 -31.76
C ASP A 88 -4.76 -25.46 -30.91
N CYS A 89 -4.08 -24.78 -29.95
CA CYS A 89 -4.72 -23.86 -29.04
C CYS A 89 -5.28 -22.64 -29.78
N LYS A 90 -6.53 -22.30 -29.53
CA LYS A 90 -7.19 -21.11 -30.05
C LYS A 90 -7.65 -20.17 -28.92
N SER A 91 -7.76 -20.70 -27.73
CA SER A 91 -8.07 -19.95 -26.50
C SER A 91 -7.47 -20.68 -25.33
N PHE A 92 -7.24 -19.96 -24.25
CA PHE A 92 -6.84 -20.58 -22.99
C PHE A 92 -7.53 -19.92 -21.80
N ARG A 93 -7.61 -20.66 -20.72
CA ARG A 93 -8.12 -20.17 -19.45
C ARG A 93 -7.00 -20.19 -18.43
N VAL A 94 -6.90 -19.12 -17.68
CA VAL A 94 -6.03 -19.05 -16.51
C VAL A 94 -6.91 -19.09 -15.27
N ASP A 95 -6.64 -20.07 -14.42
CA ASP A 95 -7.28 -20.26 -13.13
C ASP A 95 -6.28 -19.94 -12.02
N PHE A 96 -6.71 -19.24 -10.99
CA PHE A 96 -5.92 -19.01 -9.78
C PHE A 96 -6.83 -18.69 -8.61
N THR A 97 -6.30 -18.79 -7.39
CA THR A 97 -7.01 -18.44 -6.17
C THR A 97 -6.22 -17.36 -5.45
N VAL A 98 -6.86 -16.22 -5.21
CA VAL A 98 -6.36 -15.19 -4.30
C VAL A 98 -6.56 -15.70 -2.89
N ALA A 99 -5.49 -15.72 -2.10
CA ALA A 99 -5.53 -16.21 -0.73
C ALA A 99 -6.36 -15.27 0.16
N LYS A 100 -6.91 -15.84 1.24
CA LYS A 100 -7.55 -15.05 2.30
C LYS A 100 -6.54 -14.08 2.89
N ASN A 101 -6.92 -12.78 2.98
CA ASN A 101 -6.11 -11.78 3.64
C ASN A 101 -7.03 -10.78 4.37
N VAL A 102 -7.09 -10.94 5.70
CA VAL A 102 -7.94 -10.10 6.57
C VAL A 102 -7.39 -8.69 6.78
N THR A 103 -6.12 -8.45 6.43
CA THR A 103 -5.48 -7.14 6.53
C THR A 103 -5.72 -6.29 5.27
N ALA A 104 -5.97 -6.95 4.15
CA ALA A 104 -6.29 -6.26 2.90
C ALA A 104 -7.69 -5.62 2.99
N SER A 105 -7.82 -4.37 2.55
CA SER A 105 -9.10 -3.68 2.53
C SER A 105 -10.08 -4.33 1.55
N ASN A 106 -11.35 -4.42 1.93
CA ASN A 106 -12.42 -4.87 1.06
C ASN A 106 -12.68 -3.83 -0.05
N GLY A 107 -13.10 -4.29 -1.22
CA GLY A 107 -13.49 -3.41 -2.32
C GLY A 107 -13.25 -4.00 -3.70
N MET A 108 -13.60 -3.21 -4.72
CA MET A 108 -13.38 -3.56 -6.11
C MET A 108 -11.89 -3.55 -6.44
N ARG A 109 -11.38 -4.69 -6.94
CA ARG A 109 -9.98 -4.84 -7.37
C ARG A 109 -9.90 -5.37 -8.78
N THR A 110 -8.91 -4.89 -9.51
CA THR A 110 -8.64 -5.39 -10.86
C THR A 110 -7.43 -6.31 -10.82
N PHE A 111 -7.67 -7.55 -11.21
CA PHE A 111 -6.63 -8.56 -11.36
C PHE A 111 -6.17 -8.59 -12.82
N TYR A 112 -4.87 -8.42 -13.04
CA TYR A 112 -4.25 -8.45 -14.35
C TYR A 112 -3.46 -9.74 -14.50
N VAL A 113 -3.67 -10.44 -15.59
CA VAL A 113 -2.94 -11.66 -15.95
C VAL A 113 -2.03 -11.33 -17.12
N ARG A 114 -0.75 -11.58 -17.00
CA ARG A 114 0.25 -11.44 -18.05
C ARG A 114 0.84 -12.81 -18.36
N VAL A 115 0.70 -13.25 -19.60
CA VAL A 115 1.22 -14.52 -20.09
C VAL A 115 2.40 -14.24 -21.01
N THR A 116 3.57 -14.79 -20.65
CA THR A 116 4.78 -14.71 -21.46
C THR A 116 4.99 -16.04 -22.17
N LYS A 117 5.21 -15.98 -23.48
CA LYS A 117 5.45 -17.12 -24.36
C LYS A 117 6.86 -17.72 -24.14
N PRO A 118 7.14 -18.93 -24.65
CA PRO A 118 8.47 -19.56 -24.55
C PRO A 118 9.60 -18.74 -25.18
N ASN A 119 9.31 -17.90 -26.17
CA ASN A 119 10.28 -17.00 -26.82
C ASN A 119 10.58 -15.73 -25.99
N GLY A 120 9.98 -15.57 -24.81
CA GLY A 120 10.15 -14.41 -23.93
C GLY A 120 9.22 -13.23 -24.21
N GLU A 121 8.40 -13.28 -25.29
CA GLU A 121 7.43 -12.23 -25.59
C GLU A 121 6.16 -12.38 -24.73
N ALA A 122 5.66 -11.29 -24.19
CA ALA A 122 4.37 -11.28 -23.53
C ALA A 122 3.21 -11.11 -24.53
N ILE A 123 2.07 -11.70 -24.22
CA ILE A 123 0.81 -11.45 -24.93
C ILE A 123 0.19 -10.19 -24.33
N GLU A 124 0.15 -9.10 -25.09
CA GLU A 124 -0.18 -7.76 -24.60
C GLU A 124 -1.50 -7.21 -25.18
N ASP A 125 -2.54 -8.03 -25.21
CA ASP A 125 -3.82 -7.68 -25.81
C ASP A 125 -4.81 -7.03 -24.81
N GLY A 126 -4.49 -7.05 -23.52
CA GLY A 126 -5.34 -6.53 -22.45
C GLY A 126 -5.05 -5.09 -22.06
N ALA A 127 -5.63 -4.67 -20.93
CA ALA A 127 -5.48 -3.34 -20.37
C ALA A 127 -4.07 -3.07 -19.85
N SER A 128 -3.68 -1.81 -19.86
CA SER A 128 -2.43 -1.34 -19.25
C SER A 128 -2.59 -1.20 -17.75
N PHE A 129 -1.52 -1.47 -17.01
CA PHE A 129 -1.43 -1.30 -15.56
C PHE A 129 -0.01 -0.89 -15.15
N THR A 130 0.11 -0.32 -13.94
CA THR A 130 1.41 0.08 -13.39
C THR A 130 1.96 -1.01 -12.48
N TYR A 131 3.24 -1.34 -12.66
CA TYR A 131 4.03 -2.24 -11.81
C TYR A 131 5.44 -1.66 -11.65
N GLU A 132 5.92 -1.47 -10.42
CA GLU A 132 7.26 -0.92 -10.12
C GLU A 132 7.62 0.32 -10.97
N ASN A 133 6.72 1.31 -10.99
CA ASN A 133 6.87 2.55 -11.77
C ASN A 133 7.00 2.36 -13.30
N ARG A 134 6.62 1.19 -13.82
CA ARG A 134 6.57 0.89 -15.26
C ARG A 134 5.14 0.62 -15.68
N THR A 135 4.77 1.06 -16.86
CA THR A 135 3.49 0.70 -17.47
C THR A 135 3.67 -0.60 -18.26
N LEU A 136 2.94 -1.64 -17.87
CA LEU A 136 2.88 -2.92 -18.56
C LEU A 136 1.50 -3.12 -19.18
N ARG A 137 1.40 -3.97 -20.20
CA ARG A 137 0.12 -4.44 -20.72
C ARG A 137 -0.14 -5.87 -20.27
N SER A 138 -1.35 -6.13 -19.88
CA SER A 138 -1.82 -7.47 -19.53
C SER A 138 -2.20 -8.28 -20.76
N THR A 139 -2.31 -9.58 -20.61
CA THR A 139 -2.97 -10.44 -21.59
C THR A 139 -4.48 -10.36 -21.44
N MET A 140 -4.94 -10.33 -20.19
CA MET A 140 -6.35 -10.18 -19.81
C MET A 140 -6.47 -9.60 -18.40
N SER A 141 -7.62 -9.03 -18.07
CA SER A 141 -7.91 -8.51 -16.76
C SER A 141 -9.34 -8.78 -16.36
N LYS A 142 -9.60 -8.79 -15.06
CA LYS A 142 -10.94 -8.92 -14.50
C LYS A 142 -11.05 -8.08 -13.23
N GLN A 143 -12.11 -7.29 -13.16
CA GLN A 143 -12.45 -6.54 -11.96
C GLN A 143 -13.49 -7.33 -11.16
N VAL A 144 -13.22 -7.52 -9.88
CA VAL A 144 -14.11 -8.24 -8.94
C VAL A 144 -14.02 -7.61 -7.56
N GLU A 145 -15.06 -7.78 -6.77
CA GLU A 145 -15.06 -7.41 -5.36
C GLU A 145 -14.26 -8.42 -4.54
N TYR A 146 -13.30 -7.93 -3.76
CA TYR A 146 -12.54 -8.71 -2.80
C TYR A 146 -13.00 -8.37 -1.39
N THR A 147 -13.36 -9.38 -0.62
CA THR A 147 -13.96 -9.24 0.72
C THR A 147 -13.06 -9.73 1.85
N GLY A 148 -11.77 -9.90 1.58
CA GLY A 148 -10.81 -10.45 2.54
C GLY A 148 -10.78 -11.99 2.57
N GLU A 149 -11.76 -12.67 1.99
CA GLU A 149 -11.83 -14.14 1.92
C GLU A 149 -11.13 -14.69 0.66
N ALA A 150 -10.83 -15.99 0.67
CA ALA A 150 -10.23 -16.64 -0.49
C ALA A 150 -11.14 -16.55 -1.72
N LEU A 151 -10.60 -16.10 -2.85
CA LEU A 151 -11.35 -15.84 -4.07
C LEU A 151 -10.75 -16.61 -5.25
N SER A 152 -11.48 -17.57 -5.80
CA SER A 152 -11.08 -18.31 -7.00
C SER A 152 -11.53 -17.58 -8.26
N LEU A 153 -10.61 -17.36 -9.18
CA LEU A 153 -10.84 -16.62 -10.42
C LEU A 153 -10.45 -17.47 -11.62
N SER A 154 -11.25 -17.33 -12.67
CA SER A 154 -10.98 -17.90 -14.00
C SER A 154 -11.10 -16.79 -15.03
N LEU A 155 -10.05 -16.57 -15.81
CA LEU A 155 -10.02 -15.62 -16.90
C LEU A 155 -9.79 -16.35 -18.21
N TYR A 156 -10.55 -15.98 -19.23
CA TYR A 156 -10.47 -16.57 -20.57
C TYR A 156 -9.81 -15.60 -21.53
N TYR A 157 -8.86 -16.10 -22.28
CA TYR A 157 -8.23 -15.39 -23.39
C TYR A 157 -8.58 -16.08 -24.70
N ASN A 158 -9.03 -15.32 -25.67
CA ASN A 158 -9.46 -15.83 -26.95
C ASN A 158 -8.80 -15.03 -28.08
N ASN A 159 -7.83 -15.64 -28.75
CA ASN A 159 -7.21 -15.10 -29.94
C ASN A 159 -6.98 -16.25 -30.97
N ALA A 160 -7.98 -16.45 -31.81
CA ALA A 160 -7.97 -17.53 -32.77
C ALA A 160 -6.89 -17.40 -33.86
N ASN A 161 -6.35 -16.18 -34.05
CA ASN A 161 -5.38 -15.89 -35.12
C ASN A 161 -3.92 -16.07 -34.65
N GLN A 162 -3.68 -16.31 -33.37
CA GLN A 162 -2.35 -16.51 -32.84
C GLN A 162 -1.95 -17.99 -32.88
N ALA A 163 -0.74 -18.26 -33.35
CA ALA A 163 -0.12 -19.57 -33.22
C ALA A 163 0.59 -19.67 -31.85
N TYR A 164 0.43 -20.84 -31.23
CA TYR A 164 1.09 -21.14 -29.96
C TYR A 164 2.05 -22.30 -30.13
N GLU A 165 3.23 -22.18 -29.56
CA GLU A 165 4.28 -23.17 -29.62
C GLU A 165 4.34 -23.99 -28.35
N ALA A 166 4.90 -25.20 -28.42
CA ALA A 166 5.26 -25.97 -27.25
C ALA A 166 6.41 -25.27 -26.49
N GLY A 167 6.44 -25.42 -25.20
CA GLY A 167 7.47 -24.82 -24.36
C GLY A 167 6.94 -24.31 -23.03
N THR A 168 7.74 -23.54 -22.33
CA THR A 168 7.40 -23.02 -21.01
C THR A 168 6.79 -21.62 -21.11
N TYR A 169 5.56 -21.51 -20.67
CA TYR A 169 4.83 -20.25 -20.51
C TYR A 169 4.99 -19.76 -19.08
N VAL A 170 5.13 -18.45 -18.89
CA VAL A 170 5.11 -17.82 -17.57
C VAL A 170 3.81 -17.07 -17.43
N VAL A 171 3.03 -17.44 -16.42
CA VAL A 171 1.78 -16.78 -16.07
C VAL A 171 2.02 -15.96 -14.80
N SER A 172 1.92 -14.65 -14.91
CA SER A 172 2.10 -13.72 -13.79
C SER A 172 0.80 -12.98 -13.51
N ILE A 173 0.44 -12.89 -12.24
CA ILE A 173 -0.78 -12.25 -11.75
C ILE A 173 -0.38 -10.97 -11.01
N PHE A 174 -1.10 -9.88 -11.28
CA PHE A 174 -0.86 -8.57 -10.66
C PHE A 174 -2.17 -8.01 -10.12
N ALA A 175 -2.05 -7.34 -8.98
CA ALA A 175 -3.13 -6.55 -8.38
C ALA A 175 -2.51 -5.41 -7.56
N ASP A 176 -3.19 -4.26 -7.45
CA ASP A 176 -2.80 -3.12 -6.62
C ASP A 176 -1.34 -2.65 -6.83
N GLY A 177 -0.83 -2.77 -8.06
CA GLY A 177 0.55 -2.38 -8.40
C GLY A 177 1.64 -3.39 -8.01
N HIS A 178 1.27 -4.57 -7.52
CA HIS A 178 2.19 -5.63 -7.11
C HIS A 178 1.99 -6.92 -7.90
N MET A 179 3.06 -7.68 -8.09
CA MET A 179 2.96 -9.06 -8.57
C MET A 179 2.57 -9.97 -7.40
N ILE A 180 1.36 -10.53 -7.47
CA ILE A 180 0.80 -11.36 -6.41
C ILE A 180 1.00 -12.85 -6.62
N GLY A 181 1.53 -13.26 -7.74
CA GLY A 181 1.88 -14.65 -8.01
C GLY A 181 2.41 -14.85 -9.41
N SER A 182 3.24 -15.86 -9.57
CA SER A 182 3.76 -16.26 -10.88
C SER A 182 4.00 -17.75 -10.91
N ARG A 183 3.73 -18.37 -12.07
CA ARG A 183 3.99 -19.80 -12.29
C ARG A 183 4.48 -20.06 -13.70
N ARG A 184 5.47 -20.96 -13.82
CA ARG A 184 5.93 -21.52 -15.08
C ARG A 184 5.14 -22.79 -15.37
N ILE A 185 4.60 -22.89 -16.60
CA ILE A 185 3.79 -24.02 -17.03
C ILE A 185 4.35 -24.49 -18.37
N THR A 186 4.78 -25.74 -18.44
CA THR A 186 5.39 -26.33 -19.62
C THR A 186 4.37 -27.18 -20.36
N PHE A 187 4.24 -26.95 -21.65
CA PHE A 187 3.44 -27.77 -22.58
C PHE A 187 4.38 -28.49 -23.56
N GLU A 188 4.26 -29.79 -23.58
CA GLU A 188 5.04 -30.65 -24.47
C GLU A 188 4.59 -30.52 -25.96
N LYS A 189 5.47 -30.98 -26.86
CA LYS A 189 5.21 -31.00 -28.32
C LYS A 189 4.06 -31.93 -28.71
#